data_c020c303b215f6bb5620b357b734fa89
#
_entry.id   c020c303b215f6bb5620b357b734fa89
#
_cell.length_a   1.000
_cell.length_b   1.000
_cell.length_c   1.000
_cell.angle_alpha   90.00
_cell.angle_beta   90.00
_cell.angle_gamma   90.00
#
_symmetry.space_group_name_H-M   'P 1'
#
loop_
_entity.id
_entity.type
_entity.pdbx_description
1 polymer ?
#
loop_
_entity_poly.entity_id
_entity_poly.type
_entity_poly.pdbx_seq_one_letter_code
_entity_poly.pdbx_strand_id
1 'polypeptide(L)'
;MSSPEQPIVENLNLPEFNRRDGDKMALGHTPSTRSAELVAGARAALMNTKETVALSSTSGRVVARFLSDIDGKTQVLWFFPARMMVMEHLTPKLIPADKSELLLVDIASGFSPRALHMAQKYPHAEVVEVDLPDVVAEKKKRLTKGRIEIPGNLRWVEADLGKTPLRDALDGRQADLITSEGLSLYLTHDEYVRLFNNVEDTLLPGGHFMIEMYFKNKLQELRKSPNINGVASFVFRMVGHVPGILPDQSSASKYFTQVGMTDITEYVVADVMGEIGQKKPVDLISIMTARKPLTKAATPPPAEPPADAAPADSQP
;
A
#
# COMPACT_ATOMS: atom_id res chain seq x y z
N MET A 1 3.90 -16.19 30.94
CA MET A 1 4.17 -14.83 30.49
C MET A 1 5.29 -14.92 29.47
N SER A 2 4.95 -15.05 28.20
CA SER A 2 5.91 -15.04 27.08
C SER A 2 6.23 -13.59 26.75
N SER A 3 7.53 -13.26 26.75
CA SER A 3 8.06 -11.96 26.36
C SER A 3 7.58 -11.61 24.94
N PRO A 4 7.33 -10.33 24.64
CA PRO A 4 7.02 -9.91 23.28
C PRO A 4 8.22 -10.23 22.39
N GLU A 5 8.00 -10.99 21.32
CA GLU A 5 9.00 -11.26 20.29
C GLU A 5 9.49 -9.91 19.72
N GLN A 6 10.77 -9.63 19.86
CA GLN A 6 11.42 -8.49 19.27
C GLN A 6 11.32 -8.57 17.73
N PRO A 7 11.15 -7.43 17.04
CA PRO A 7 11.00 -7.42 15.59
C PRO A 7 12.25 -8.03 14.92
N ILE A 8 12.02 -9.03 14.07
CA ILE A 8 13.04 -9.82 13.37
C ILE A 8 13.66 -9.01 12.21
N VAL A 9 14.16 -7.81 12.51
CA VAL A 9 14.85 -6.96 11.52
C VAL A 9 16.37 -7.19 11.52
N GLU A 10 16.91 -7.85 12.57
CA GLU A 10 18.37 -7.89 12.85
C GLU A 10 19.23 -8.74 11.90
N ASN A 11 18.67 -9.52 11.00
CA ASN A 11 19.48 -10.44 10.16
C ASN A 11 19.39 -10.21 8.64
N LEU A 12 18.82 -9.08 8.20
CA LEU A 12 19.05 -8.61 6.86
C LEU A 12 20.32 -7.74 6.93
N ASN A 13 21.45 -8.19 6.35
CA ASN A 13 22.62 -7.33 6.09
C ASN A 13 22.29 -6.20 5.08
N LEU A 14 21.22 -5.46 5.36
CA LEU A 14 20.96 -4.16 4.78
C LEU A 14 21.85 -3.18 5.54
N PRO A 15 22.54 -2.27 4.86
CA PRO A 15 23.32 -1.25 5.54
C PRO A 15 22.39 -0.55 6.55
N GLU A 16 22.80 -0.54 7.82
CA GLU A 16 22.13 0.22 8.87
C GLU A 16 22.19 1.71 8.48
N PHE A 17 21.07 2.21 8.00
CA PHE A 17 20.87 3.65 7.88
C PHE A 17 20.29 4.16 9.21
N ASN A 18 21.19 4.53 10.12
CA ASN A 18 20.82 5.32 11.28
C ASN A 18 20.14 6.61 10.81
N ARG A 19 18.84 6.69 11.03
CA ARG A 19 18.07 7.91 10.86
C ARG A 19 18.59 8.92 11.89
N ARG A 20 19.43 9.86 11.48
CA ARG A 20 19.64 11.09 12.24
C ARG A 20 18.44 11.99 11.93
N ASP A 21 17.63 12.27 12.93
CA ASP A 21 16.62 13.31 12.87
C ASP A 21 17.31 14.61 12.46
N GLY A 22 16.98 15.12 11.28
CA GLY A 22 17.50 16.41 10.82
C GLY A 22 18.30 16.42 9.53
N ASP A 23 18.63 15.29 8.91
CA ASP A 23 19.34 15.29 7.62
C ASP A 23 18.45 15.86 6.49
N LYS A 24 18.46 17.18 6.38
CA LYS A 24 18.04 17.88 5.15
C LYS A 24 19.08 17.55 4.08
N MET A 25 18.79 16.56 3.26
CA MET A 25 19.68 16.25 2.14
C MET A 25 19.63 17.34 1.06
N ALA A 26 20.72 17.48 0.31
CA ALA A 26 21.05 18.55 -0.66
C ALA A 26 19.99 18.89 -1.75
N LEU A 27 18.81 18.28 -1.74
CA LEU A 27 17.71 18.56 -2.66
C LEU A 27 16.38 18.90 -1.94
N GLY A 28 16.38 19.16 -0.62
CA GLY A 28 15.18 19.63 0.09
C GLY A 28 14.03 18.63 0.23
N HIS A 29 14.24 17.35 -0.10
CA HIS A 29 13.19 16.32 -0.09
C HIS A 29 13.34 15.38 1.12
N THR A 30 12.20 15.01 1.72
CA THR A 30 12.15 13.94 2.73
C THR A 30 12.43 12.57 2.08
N PRO A 31 12.89 11.54 2.84
CA PRO A 31 13.10 10.21 2.30
C PRO A 31 11.88 9.62 1.55
N SER A 32 10.67 9.87 2.04
CA SER A 32 9.40 9.47 1.37
C SER A 32 9.22 10.12 -0.01
N THR A 33 9.61 11.37 -0.16
CA THR A 33 9.53 12.09 -1.44
C THR A 33 10.52 11.54 -2.46
N ARG A 34 11.70 11.06 -2.03
CA ARG A 34 12.69 10.46 -2.95
C ARG A 34 12.24 9.13 -3.52
N SER A 35 11.69 8.27 -2.69
CA SER A 35 11.16 6.99 -3.17
C SER A 35 9.99 7.22 -4.11
N ALA A 36 9.09 8.16 -3.80
CA ALA A 36 8.00 8.55 -4.70
C ALA A 36 8.52 9.07 -6.06
N GLU A 37 9.62 9.85 -6.07
CA GLU A 37 10.27 10.32 -7.29
C GLU A 37 10.87 9.19 -8.13
N LEU A 38 11.53 8.21 -7.49
CA LEU A 38 12.07 7.04 -8.19
C LEU A 38 10.94 6.22 -8.82
N VAL A 39 9.88 5.98 -8.07
CA VAL A 39 8.71 5.22 -8.55
C VAL A 39 8.03 5.94 -9.72
N ALA A 40 7.79 7.25 -9.59
CA ALA A 40 7.21 8.06 -10.67
C ALA A 40 8.12 8.09 -11.91
N GLY A 41 9.43 8.20 -11.70
CA GLY A 41 10.43 8.14 -12.77
C GLY A 41 10.42 6.79 -13.50
N ALA A 42 10.35 5.68 -12.78
CA ALA A 42 10.28 4.34 -13.35
C ALA A 42 8.99 4.13 -14.16
N ARG A 43 7.84 4.55 -13.63
CA ARG A 43 6.57 4.51 -14.39
C ARG A 43 6.66 5.34 -15.67
N ALA A 44 7.18 6.56 -15.60
CA ALA A 44 7.35 7.41 -16.77
C ALA A 44 8.30 6.82 -17.81
N ALA A 45 9.41 6.21 -17.38
CA ALA A 45 10.39 5.61 -18.28
C ALA A 45 9.85 4.34 -18.98
N LEU A 46 9.04 3.55 -18.28
CA LEU A 46 8.61 2.21 -18.73
C LEU A 46 7.21 2.19 -19.35
N MET A 47 6.29 3.07 -18.90
CA MET A 47 4.93 3.17 -19.45
C MET A 47 4.80 4.32 -20.45
N ASN A 48 5.51 5.41 -20.23
CA ASN A 48 5.55 6.59 -21.10
C ASN A 48 4.15 7.16 -21.44
N THR A 49 3.20 7.09 -20.52
CA THR A 49 1.90 7.75 -20.68
C THR A 49 2.02 9.24 -20.35
N LYS A 50 1.06 10.04 -20.80
CA LYS A 50 1.04 11.48 -20.57
C LYS A 50 1.01 11.80 -19.06
N GLU A 51 0.23 11.04 -18.31
CA GLU A 51 0.06 11.16 -16.86
C GLU A 51 1.35 10.79 -16.11
N THR A 52 1.95 9.64 -16.43
CA THR A 52 3.18 9.20 -15.77
C THR A 52 4.35 10.15 -16.05
N VAL A 53 4.43 10.68 -17.25
CA VAL A 53 5.45 11.70 -17.63
C VAL A 53 5.20 13.00 -16.87
N ALA A 54 3.94 13.47 -16.77
CA ALA A 54 3.60 14.68 -16.05
C ALA A 54 3.92 14.57 -14.56
N LEU A 55 3.62 13.43 -13.93
CA LEU A 55 3.81 13.19 -12.50
C LEU A 55 5.28 12.95 -12.11
N SER A 56 6.18 12.65 -13.07
CA SER A 56 7.58 12.42 -12.79
C SER A 56 8.43 13.68 -12.92
N SER A 57 9.50 13.77 -12.12
CA SER A 57 10.54 14.79 -12.33
C SER A 57 11.47 14.41 -13.49
N THR A 58 12.12 15.40 -14.08
CA THR A 58 13.12 15.15 -15.13
C THR A 58 14.29 14.30 -14.60
N SER A 59 14.76 14.60 -13.39
CA SER A 59 15.82 13.82 -12.73
C SER A 59 15.38 12.39 -12.45
N GLY A 60 14.17 12.18 -11.94
CA GLY A 60 13.61 10.84 -11.72
C GLY A 60 13.55 10.00 -13.00
N ARG A 61 13.13 10.59 -14.11
CA ARG A 61 13.11 9.91 -15.42
C ARG A 61 14.50 9.54 -15.93
N VAL A 62 15.48 10.45 -15.80
CA VAL A 62 16.85 10.19 -16.24
C VAL A 62 17.47 9.05 -15.43
N VAL A 63 17.32 9.09 -14.11
CA VAL A 63 17.80 8.01 -13.22
C VAL A 63 17.12 6.69 -13.55
N ALA A 64 15.79 6.70 -13.71
CA ALA A 64 15.04 5.48 -14.03
C ALA A 64 15.41 4.89 -15.40
N ARG A 65 15.64 5.73 -16.42
CA ARG A 65 16.13 5.24 -17.73
C ARG A 65 17.49 4.60 -17.61
N PHE A 66 18.44 5.28 -16.98
CA PHE A 66 19.78 4.72 -16.76
C PHE A 66 19.73 3.38 -16.02
N LEU A 67 18.91 3.29 -14.97
CA LEU A 67 18.72 2.04 -14.24
C LEU A 67 18.03 0.97 -15.08
N SER A 68 17.07 1.35 -15.92
CA SER A 68 16.39 0.42 -16.84
C SER A 68 17.33 -0.17 -17.87
N ASP A 69 18.29 0.62 -18.38
CA ASP A 69 19.31 0.15 -19.33
C ASP A 69 20.27 -0.85 -18.67
N ILE A 70 20.63 -0.62 -17.41
CA ILE A 70 21.44 -1.57 -16.60
C ILE A 70 20.62 -2.80 -16.19
N ASP A 71 19.33 -2.59 -15.85
CA ASP A 71 18.42 -3.65 -15.39
C ASP A 71 18.22 -4.74 -16.47
N GLY A 72 18.23 -4.37 -17.72
CA GLY A 72 18.25 -5.27 -18.88
C GLY A 72 17.27 -6.45 -18.75
N LYS A 73 17.81 -7.64 -18.43
CA LYS A 73 17.04 -8.88 -18.31
C LYS A 73 16.38 -9.07 -16.94
N THR A 74 16.82 -8.37 -15.91
CA THR A 74 16.37 -8.64 -14.51
C THR A 74 15.01 -8.06 -14.19
N GLN A 75 14.59 -7.00 -14.91
CA GLN A 75 13.26 -6.41 -14.83
C GLN A 75 12.85 -5.94 -13.43
N VAL A 76 13.82 -5.61 -12.58
CA VAL A 76 13.57 -5.13 -11.22
C VAL A 76 12.72 -3.86 -11.24
N LEU A 77 13.01 -2.91 -12.14
CA LEU A 77 12.23 -1.68 -12.20
C LEU A 77 10.81 -1.87 -12.74
N TRP A 78 10.55 -2.96 -13.47
CA TRP A 78 9.24 -3.24 -14.04
C TRP A 78 8.19 -3.53 -12.96
N PHE A 79 8.60 -3.86 -11.74
CA PHE A 79 7.65 -4.08 -10.66
C PHE A 79 6.86 -2.81 -10.28
N PHE A 80 7.43 -1.59 -10.46
CA PHE A 80 6.73 -0.35 -10.15
C PHE A 80 5.49 -0.08 -11.00
N PRO A 81 5.54 -0.18 -12.34
CA PRO A 81 4.33 -0.13 -13.14
C PRO A 81 3.46 -1.39 -12.98
N ALA A 82 4.05 -2.58 -12.86
CA ALA A 82 3.32 -3.83 -12.78
C ALA A 82 2.34 -3.88 -11.59
N ARG A 83 2.76 -3.46 -10.40
CA ARG A 83 1.88 -3.42 -9.23
C ARG A 83 0.67 -2.51 -9.43
N MET A 84 0.87 -1.33 -10.05
CA MET A 84 -0.21 -0.42 -10.39
C MET A 84 -1.19 -1.06 -11.37
N MET A 85 -0.69 -1.68 -12.45
CA MET A 85 -1.51 -2.39 -13.44
C MET A 85 -2.31 -3.52 -12.82
N VAL A 86 -1.72 -4.29 -11.89
CA VAL A 86 -2.42 -5.36 -11.18
C VAL A 86 -3.52 -4.79 -10.28
N MET A 87 -3.26 -3.70 -9.53
CA MET A 87 -4.29 -3.07 -8.72
C MET A 87 -5.44 -2.53 -9.56
N GLU A 88 -5.15 -1.92 -10.72
CA GLU A 88 -6.18 -1.47 -11.68
C GLU A 88 -6.98 -2.65 -12.27
N HIS A 89 -6.32 -3.79 -12.54
CA HIS A 89 -6.98 -5.01 -13.00
C HIS A 89 -7.91 -5.62 -11.93
N LEU A 90 -7.51 -5.56 -10.67
CA LEU A 90 -8.29 -6.11 -9.55
C LEU A 90 -9.47 -5.21 -9.14
N THR A 91 -9.35 -3.90 -9.29
CA THR A 91 -10.36 -2.93 -8.86
C THR A 91 -11.79 -3.30 -9.26
N PRO A 92 -12.12 -3.65 -10.53
CA PRO A 92 -13.49 -3.99 -10.90
C PRO A 92 -14.04 -5.28 -10.25
N LYS A 93 -13.17 -6.11 -9.70
CA LYS A 93 -13.57 -7.33 -8.97
C LYS A 93 -13.95 -7.05 -7.50
N LEU A 94 -13.55 -5.87 -7.00
CA LEU A 94 -13.67 -5.48 -5.60
C LEU A 94 -14.75 -4.42 -5.34
N ILE A 95 -15.35 -3.87 -6.39
CA ILE A 95 -16.42 -2.88 -6.29
C ILE A 95 -17.76 -3.50 -6.70
N PRO A 96 -18.87 -3.13 -6.03
CA PRO A 96 -20.21 -3.57 -6.44
C PRO A 96 -20.57 -3.08 -7.85
N ALA A 97 -20.96 -3.99 -8.73
CA ALA A 97 -21.30 -3.66 -10.13
C ALA A 97 -22.56 -2.81 -10.28
N ASP A 98 -23.53 -2.98 -9.36
CA ASP A 98 -24.87 -2.41 -9.48
C ASP A 98 -25.09 -1.16 -8.59
N LYS A 99 -24.03 -0.69 -7.91
CA LYS A 99 -24.14 0.47 -7.01
C LYS A 99 -23.99 1.76 -7.79
N SER A 100 -25.01 2.64 -7.70
CA SER A 100 -25.04 3.92 -8.40
C SER A 100 -24.10 4.98 -7.80
N GLU A 101 -23.82 4.89 -6.50
CA GLU A 101 -22.97 5.81 -5.78
C GLU A 101 -21.84 5.04 -5.10
N LEU A 102 -20.63 5.18 -5.60
CA LEU A 102 -19.43 4.54 -5.07
C LEU A 102 -18.50 5.59 -4.47
N LEU A 103 -17.90 5.29 -3.34
CA LEU A 103 -16.77 6.02 -2.79
C LEU A 103 -15.52 5.14 -2.85
N LEU A 104 -14.58 5.51 -3.72
CA LEU A 104 -13.30 4.84 -3.90
C LEU A 104 -12.21 5.74 -3.31
N VAL A 105 -11.42 5.20 -2.40
CA VAL A 105 -10.39 5.97 -1.67
C VAL A 105 -9.01 5.39 -1.96
N ASP A 106 -8.08 6.25 -2.34
CA ASP A 106 -6.67 5.93 -2.55
C ASP A 106 -5.81 6.66 -1.54
N ILE A 107 -5.24 5.92 -0.59
CA ILE A 107 -4.46 6.49 0.51
C ILE A 107 -2.95 6.41 0.25
N ALA A 108 -2.22 7.46 0.65
CA ALA A 108 -0.78 7.61 0.46
C ALA A 108 -0.35 7.36 -1.00
N SER A 109 -1.09 7.94 -1.94
CA SER A 109 -0.98 7.69 -3.38
C SER A 109 0.28 8.26 -4.01
N GLY A 110 0.98 9.16 -3.35
CA GLY A 110 2.19 9.79 -3.85
C GLY A 110 1.99 10.40 -5.25
N PHE A 111 2.92 10.11 -6.15
CA PHE A 111 2.81 10.53 -7.56
C PHE A 111 2.28 9.40 -8.47
N SER A 112 1.36 8.56 -7.96
CA SER A 112 0.66 7.56 -8.77
C SER A 112 -0.46 8.21 -9.58
N PRO A 113 -0.67 7.86 -10.86
CA PRO A 113 -1.82 8.31 -11.64
C PRO A 113 -3.08 7.49 -11.36
N ARG A 114 -3.05 6.49 -10.48
CA ARG A 114 -4.10 5.47 -10.31
C ARG A 114 -5.46 6.07 -9.93
N ALA A 115 -5.50 7.03 -9.00
CA ALA A 115 -6.76 7.69 -8.64
C ALA A 115 -7.36 8.46 -9.82
N LEU A 116 -6.52 9.08 -10.67
CA LEU A 116 -6.94 9.72 -11.90
C LEU A 116 -7.56 8.69 -12.88
N HIS A 117 -6.89 7.55 -13.07
CA HIS A 117 -7.40 6.46 -13.92
C HIS A 117 -8.71 5.88 -13.38
N MET A 118 -8.83 5.72 -12.05
CA MET A 118 -10.09 5.27 -11.43
C MET A 118 -11.22 6.28 -11.69
N ALA A 119 -10.98 7.57 -11.52
CA ALA A 119 -11.98 8.60 -11.75
C ALA A 119 -12.45 8.64 -13.22
N GLN A 120 -11.53 8.47 -14.16
CA GLN A 120 -11.85 8.36 -15.60
C GLN A 120 -12.66 7.10 -15.92
N LYS A 121 -12.28 5.96 -15.33
CA LYS A 121 -12.90 4.66 -15.60
C LYS A 121 -14.28 4.50 -14.95
N TYR A 122 -14.49 5.13 -13.79
CA TYR A 122 -15.72 5.05 -13.00
C TYR A 122 -16.36 6.43 -12.81
N PRO A 123 -16.95 7.04 -13.86
CA PRO A 123 -17.49 8.40 -13.81
C PRO A 123 -18.66 8.58 -12.82
N HIS A 124 -19.32 7.48 -12.41
CA HIS A 124 -20.38 7.44 -11.41
C HIS A 124 -19.85 7.30 -9.97
N ALA A 125 -18.57 7.05 -9.80
CA ALA A 125 -17.94 6.97 -8.48
C ALA A 125 -17.32 8.32 -8.10
N GLU A 126 -17.40 8.68 -6.83
CA GLU A 126 -16.49 9.67 -6.27
C GLU A 126 -15.16 8.98 -5.95
N VAL A 127 -14.08 9.53 -6.44
CA VAL A 127 -12.73 9.05 -6.14
C VAL A 127 -12.05 10.07 -5.25
N VAL A 128 -11.56 9.63 -4.09
CA VAL A 128 -10.86 10.48 -3.13
C VAL A 128 -9.44 9.99 -2.98
N GLU A 129 -8.51 10.88 -3.20
CA GLU A 129 -7.09 10.66 -2.99
C GLU A 129 -6.66 11.36 -1.70
N VAL A 130 -6.08 10.61 -0.75
CA VAL A 130 -5.64 11.13 0.55
C VAL A 130 -4.12 11.01 0.65
N ASP A 131 -3.44 12.14 0.86
CA ASP A 131 -1.99 12.17 1.07
C ASP A 131 -1.59 13.39 1.91
N LEU A 132 -0.32 13.49 2.25
CA LEU A 132 0.25 14.63 2.95
C LEU A 132 0.05 15.93 2.14
N PRO A 133 -0.17 17.09 2.80
CA PRO A 133 -0.43 18.37 2.12
C PRO A 133 0.61 18.72 1.04
N ASP A 134 1.89 18.54 1.36
CA ASP A 134 2.98 18.86 0.42
C ASP A 134 2.97 17.94 -0.82
N VAL A 135 2.59 16.67 -0.65
CA VAL A 135 2.49 15.70 -1.75
C VAL A 135 1.32 16.05 -2.66
N VAL A 136 0.16 16.33 -2.07
CA VAL A 136 -1.04 16.75 -2.82
C VAL A 136 -0.77 18.04 -3.60
N ALA A 137 -0.18 19.05 -2.97
CA ALA A 137 0.15 20.31 -3.61
C ALA A 137 1.10 20.14 -4.80
N GLU A 138 2.17 19.36 -4.63
CA GLU A 138 3.13 19.10 -5.71
C GLU A 138 2.51 18.25 -6.83
N LYS A 139 1.67 17.27 -6.50
CA LYS A 139 0.94 16.46 -7.50
C LYS A 139 0.01 17.31 -8.36
N LYS A 140 -0.82 18.14 -7.74
CA LYS A 140 -1.70 19.11 -8.44
C LYS A 140 -0.91 20.01 -9.37
N LYS A 141 0.20 20.58 -8.91
CA LYS A 141 1.09 21.42 -9.70
C LYS A 141 1.67 20.68 -10.92
N ARG A 142 2.10 19.43 -10.76
CA ARG A 142 2.64 18.59 -11.86
C ARG A 142 1.58 18.27 -12.89
N LEU A 143 0.38 17.89 -12.47
CA LEU A 143 -0.74 17.61 -13.37
C LEU A 143 -1.14 18.87 -14.16
N THR A 144 -1.24 20.02 -13.51
CA THR A 144 -1.52 21.31 -14.16
C THR A 144 -0.43 21.66 -15.18
N LYS A 145 0.85 21.56 -14.80
CA LYS A 145 1.98 21.81 -15.70
C LYS A 145 1.99 20.86 -16.90
N GLY A 146 1.63 19.60 -16.68
CA GLY A 146 1.50 18.58 -17.70
C GLY A 146 0.27 18.71 -18.57
N ARG A 147 -0.63 19.68 -18.29
CA ARG A 147 -1.93 19.86 -18.94
C ARG A 147 -2.74 18.57 -18.95
N ILE A 148 -2.77 17.90 -17.79
CA ILE A 148 -3.60 16.71 -17.57
C ILE A 148 -4.98 17.19 -17.16
N GLU A 149 -6.00 16.70 -17.84
CA GLU A 149 -7.39 16.92 -17.47
C GLU A 149 -7.73 16.17 -16.19
N ILE A 150 -8.32 16.88 -15.24
CA ILE A 150 -8.73 16.32 -13.95
C ILE A 150 -10.22 16.03 -14.02
N PRO A 151 -10.64 14.75 -13.88
CA PRO A 151 -12.05 14.41 -13.83
C PRO A 151 -12.78 15.11 -12.68
N GLY A 152 -13.99 15.58 -12.91
CA GLY A 152 -14.77 16.31 -11.91
C GLY A 152 -15.16 15.48 -10.67
N ASN A 153 -15.09 14.17 -10.78
CA ASN A 153 -15.34 13.21 -9.69
C ASN A 153 -14.08 12.81 -8.91
N LEU A 154 -12.90 13.41 -9.18
CA LEU A 154 -11.69 13.23 -8.40
C LEU A 154 -11.52 14.36 -7.38
N ARG A 155 -11.43 13.99 -6.11
CA ARG A 155 -11.18 14.90 -4.99
C ARG A 155 -9.85 14.56 -4.30
N TRP A 156 -9.13 15.58 -3.84
CA TRP A 156 -7.94 15.42 -2.99
C TRP A 156 -8.24 15.86 -1.56
N VAL A 157 -7.80 15.05 -0.61
CA VAL A 157 -7.84 15.33 0.82
C VAL A 157 -6.41 15.39 1.35
N GLU A 158 -6.09 16.49 1.99
CA GLU A 158 -4.79 16.74 2.59
C GLU A 158 -4.83 16.29 4.05
N ALA A 159 -4.23 15.12 4.36
CA ALA A 159 -4.22 14.59 5.71
C ALA A 159 -2.95 13.76 5.99
N ASP A 160 -2.43 13.90 7.21
CA ASP A 160 -1.43 13.01 7.79
C ASP A 160 -2.16 11.87 8.52
N LEU A 161 -2.30 10.71 7.85
CA LEU A 161 -2.98 9.54 8.40
C LEU A 161 -2.27 8.91 9.61
N GLY A 162 -1.05 9.34 9.92
CA GLY A 162 -0.40 9.02 11.19
C GLY A 162 -0.99 9.78 12.39
N LYS A 163 -1.73 10.88 12.14
CA LYS A 163 -2.32 11.76 13.15
C LYS A 163 -3.83 11.88 13.05
N THR A 164 -4.38 11.84 11.84
CA THR A 164 -5.81 12.03 11.58
C THR A 164 -6.43 10.69 11.19
N PRO A 165 -7.50 10.23 11.87
CA PRO A 165 -8.25 9.07 11.42
C PRO A 165 -8.76 9.25 10.00
N LEU A 166 -8.69 8.18 9.19
CA LEU A 166 -9.10 8.24 7.79
C LEU A 166 -10.57 8.67 7.65
N ARG A 167 -11.44 8.16 8.50
CA ARG A 167 -12.86 8.51 8.49
C ARG A 167 -13.10 10.00 8.76
N ASP A 168 -12.34 10.60 9.67
CA ASP A 168 -12.43 12.05 9.94
C ASP A 168 -11.95 12.85 8.74
N ALA A 169 -10.86 12.41 8.08
CA ALA A 169 -10.38 13.03 6.85
C ALA A 169 -11.41 12.96 5.70
N LEU A 170 -12.34 12.00 5.76
CA LEU A 170 -13.42 11.81 4.80
C LEU A 170 -14.76 12.40 5.26
N ASP A 171 -14.76 13.30 6.25
CA ASP A 171 -15.98 13.94 6.79
C ASP A 171 -16.99 12.91 7.36
N GLY A 172 -16.50 11.84 7.99
CA GLY A 172 -17.30 10.77 8.59
C GLY A 172 -17.84 9.73 7.59
N ARG A 173 -17.53 9.86 6.32
CA ARG A 173 -18.05 8.97 5.26
C ARG A 173 -17.33 7.62 5.26
N GLN A 174 -18.02 6.62 4.77
CA GLN A 174 -17.50 5.26 4.60
C GLN A 174 -17.31 4.93 3.12
N ALA A 175 -16.26 4.15 2.80
CA ALA A 175 -15.86 3.82 1.46
C ALA A 175 -16.25 2.40 1.04
N ASP A 176 -16.49 2.20 -0.24
CA ASP A 176 -16.69 0.89 -0.87
C ASP A 176 -15.36 0.16 -1.09
N LEU A 177 -14.35 0.91 -1.46
CA LEU A 177 -12.99 0.40 -1.68
C LEU A 177 -11.97 1.39 -1.12
N ILE A 178 -11.05 0.90 -0.32
CA ILE A 178 -9.86 1.63 0.08
C ILE A 178 -8.66 0.92 -0.53
N THR A 179 -7.76 1.70 -1.13
CA THR A 179 -6.55 1.18 -1.75
C THR A 179 -5.31 1.89 -1.23
N SER A 180 -4.19 1.16 -1.14
CA SER A 180 -2.90 1.72 -0.75
C SER A 180 -1.77 1.12 -1.56
N GLU A 181 -0.96 1.97 -2.18
CA GLU A 181 0.19 1.56 -3.00
C GLU A 181 1.46 2.29 -2.55
N GLY A 182 2.50 1.55 -2.19
CA GLY A 182 3.80 2.11 -1.82
C GLY A 182 3.93 2.54 -0.37
N LEU A 183 2.92 2.33 0.48
CA LEU A 183 2.92 2.71 1.88
C LEU A 183 3.52 1.63 2.79
N SER A 184 3.17 0.38 2.55
CA SER A 184 3.41 -0.75 3.46
C SER A 184 4.86 -0.89 3.89
N LEU A 185 5.82 -0.63 3.00
CA LEU A 185 7.26 -0.70 3.28
C LEU A 185 7.74 0.18 4.44
N TYR A 186 7.04 1.29 4.68
CA TYR A 186 7.46 2.32 5.64
C TYR A 186 6.83 2.16 7.02
N LEU A 187 5.85 1.27 7.17
CA LEU A 187 5.08 1.10 8.39
C LEU A 187 5.80 0.21 9.40
N THR A 188 5.92 0.70 10.62
CA THR A 188 6.22 -0.12 11.79
C THR A 188 5.02 -1.02 12.14
N HIS A 189 5.21 -1.97 13.06
CA HIS A 189 4.10 -2.81 13.53
C HIS A 189 2.92 -1.99 14.06
N ASP A 190 3.17 -1.00 14.89
CA ASP A 190 2.11 -0.15 15.48
C ASP A 190 1.40 0.68 14.42
N GLU A 191 2.12 1.13 13.39
CA GLU A 191 1.54 1.86 12.26
C GLU A 191 0.69 0.94 11.37
N TYR A 192 1.08 -0.31 11.18
CA TYR A 192 0.21 -1.31 10.55
C TYR A 192 -1.09 -1.50 11.33
N VAL A 193 -1.01 -1.71 12.65
CA VAL A 193 -2.19 -1.88 13.49
C VAL A 193 -3.10 -0.65 13.39
N ARG A 194 -2.56 0.56 13.45
CA ARG A 194 -3.34 1.80 13.28
C ARG A 194 -3.97 1.91 11.90
N LEU A 195 -3.22 1.63 10.84
CA LEU A 195 -3.72 1.66 9.47
C LEU A 195 -4.92 0.71 9.29
N PHE A 196 -4.77 -0.54 9.74
CA PHE A 196 -5.81 -1.55 9.57
C PHE A 196 -7.08 -1.23 10.35
N ASN A 197 -6.96 -0.71 11.58
CA ASN A 197 -8.12 -0.23 12.35
C ASN A 197 -8.80 0.95 11.66
N ASN A 198 -8.05 1.94 11.18
CA ASN A 198 -8.58 3.09 10.45
C ASN A 198 -9.31 2.68 9.17
N VAL A 199 -8.76 1.73 8.44
CA VAL A 199 -9.36 1.21 7.20
C VAL A 199 -10.65 0.46 7.52
N GLU A 200 -10.63 -0.44 8.52
CA GLU A 200 -11.82 -1.19 8.92
C GLU A 200 -12.96 -0.26 9.33
N ASP A 201 -12.68 0.74 10.18
CA ASP A 201 -13.70 1.71 10.63
C ASP A 201 -14.28 2.52 9.44
N THR A 202 -13.46 2.79 8.44
CA THR A 202 -13.83 3.63 7.29
C THR A 202 -14.54 2.83 6.18
N LEU A 203 -14.38 1.52 6.11
CA LEU A 203 -15.07 0.71 5.10
C LEU A 203 -16.56 0.54 5.41
N LEU A 204 -17.39 0.58 4.38
CA LEU A 204 -18.77 0.09 4.44
C LEU A 204 -18.78 -1.42 4.71
N PRO A 205 -19.84 -1.97 5.35
CA PRO A 205 -20.08 -3.40 5.35
C PRO A 205 -20.08 -3.94 3.91
N GLY A 206 -19.27 -4.97 3.64
CA GLY A 206 -19.07 -5.50 2.29
C GLY A 206 -18.01 -4.78 1.46
N GLY A 207 -17.48 -3.65 1.93
CA GLY A 207 -16.38 -2.92 1.29
C GLY A 207 -15.05 -3.66 1.36
N HIS A 208 -14.12 -3.30 0.48
CA HIS A 208 -12.84 -3.98 0.35
C HIS A 208 -11.66 -3.07 0.67
N PHE A 209 -10.60 -3.68 1.21
CA PHE A 209 -9.28 -3.09 1.30
C PHE A 209 -8.33 -3.80 0.33
N MET A 210 -7.55 -3.04 -0.42
CA MET A 210 -6.51 -3.53 -1.32
C MET A 210 -5.20 -2.82 -1.03
N ILE A 211 -4.17 -3.58 -0.67
CA ILE A 211 -2.86 -3.04 -0.30
C ILE A 211 -1.74 -3.88 -0.90
N GLU A 212 -0.67 -3.23 -1.36
CA GLU A 212 0.54 -3.95 -1.70
C GLU A 212 1.33 -4.33 -0.44
N MET A 213 2.00 -5.47 -0.48
CA MET A 213 2.84 -5.93 0.62
C MET A 213 4.12 -6.60 0.12
N TYR A 214 5.15 -6.53 0.96
CA TYR A 214 6.48 -7.08 0.72
C TYR A 214 6.80 -8.15 1.75
N PHE A 215 7.36 -9.27 1.28
CA PHE A 215 7.65 -10.40 2.13
C PHE A 215 9.14 -10.77 2.15
N LYS A 216 9.66 -11.05 3.34
CA LYS A 216 11.06 -11.39 3.56
C LYS A 216 11.47 -12.67 2.82
N ASN A 217 10.61 -13.69 2.80
CA ASN A 217 10.84 -14.92 2.06
C ASN A 217 11.05 -14.66 0.57
N LYS A 218 10.23 -13.83 -0.07
CA LYS A 218 10.39 -13.45 -1.49
C LYS A 218 11.69 -12.68 -1.73
N LEU A 219 12.05 -11.76 -0.84
CA LEU A 219 13.33 -11.05 -0.91
C LEU A 219 14.53 -11.97 -0.77
N GLN A 220 14.45 -13.00 0.08
CA GLN A 220 15.51 -13.99 0.24
C GLN A 220 15.68 -14.82 -1.03
N GLU A 221 14.59 -15.24 -1.68
CA GLU A 221 14.65 -15.95 -2.97
C GLU A 221 15.27 -15.06 -4.06
N LEU A 222 14.86 -13.78 -4.13
CA LEU A 222 15.40 -12.84 -5.10
C LEU A 222 16.92 -12.68 -4.95
N ARG A 223 17.44 -12.67 -3.73
CA ARG A 223 18.87 -12.55 -3.44
C ARG A 223 19.72 -13.75 -3.89
N LYS A 224 19.12 -14.92 -4.07
CA LYS A 224 19.81 -16.09 -4.61
C LYS A 224 20.12 -15.95 -6.10
N SER A 225 19.48 -15.01 -6.79
CA SER A 225 19.70 -14.75 -8.21
C SER A 225 20.91 -13.82 -8.42
N PRO A 226 22.02 -14.27 -9.03
CA PRO A 226 23.25 -13.50 -9.15
C PRO A 226 23.10 -12.23 -10.00
N ASN A 227 22.11 -12.19 -10.89
CA ASN A 227 21.88 -11.10 -11.82
C ASN A 227 21.10 -9.92 -11.24
N ILE A 228 20.46 -10.09 -10.09
CA ILE A 228 19.52 -9.12 -9.51
C ILE A 228 20.18 -8.23 -8.45
N ASN A 229 21.26 -8.67 -7.85
CA ASN A 229 21.87 -8.06 -6.66
C ASN A 229 22.24 -6.58 -6.81
N GLY A 230 22.69 -6.11 -7.96
CA GLY A 230 23.13 -4.73 -8.17
C GLY A 230 21.98 -3.72 -8.19
N VAL A 231 20.99 -3.95 -9.06
CA VAL A 231 19.85 -3.02 -9.25
C VAL A 231 18.91 -3.09 -8.04
N ALA A 232 18.62 -4.29 -7.54
CA ALA A 232 17.79 -4.44 -6.34
C ALA A 232 18.43 -3.76 -5.12
N SER A 233 19.73 -3.95 -4.88
CA SER A 233 20.44 -3.29 -3.80
C SER A 233 20.43 -1.77 -3.94
N PHE A 234 20.55 -1.25 -5.16
CA PHE A 234 20.43 0.18 -5.42
C PHE A 234 19.02 0.70 -5.12
N VAL A 235 17.97 0.00 -5.60
CA VAL A 235 16.58 0.38 -5.34
C VAL A 235 16.30 0.39 -3.84
N PHE A 236 16.68 -0.67 -3.10
CA PHE A 236 16.50 -0.70 -1.64
C PHE A 236 17.28 0.41 -0.92
N ARG A 237 18.47 0.75 -1.40
CA ARG A 237 19.23 1.88 -0.85
C ARG A 237 18.53 3.22 -1.08
N MET A 238 17.89 3.40 -2.23
CA MET A 238 17.11 4.61 -2.54
C MET A 238 15.82 4.71 -1.73
N VAL A 239 15.17 3.57 -1.46
CA VAL A 239 13.96 3.50 -0.64
C VAL A 239 14.24 3.78 0.84
N GLY A 240 15.45 3.43 1.32
CA GLY A 240 15.89 3.70 2.69
C GLY A 240 15.42 2.65 3.70
N HIS A 241 15.10 3.09 4.92
CA HIS A 241 14.61 2.20 5.99
C HIS A 241 13.23 1.66 5.67
N VAL A 242 13.08 0.33 5.68
CA VAL A 242 11.86 -0.39 5.29
C VAL A 242 11.40 -1.36 6.39
N PRO A 243 10.87 -0.84 7.51
CA PRO A 243 10.44 -1.66 8.64
C PRO A 243 9.23 -2.55 8.29
N GLY A 244 8.49 -2.21 7.25
CA GLY A 244 7.23 -2.84 6.89
C GLY A 244 7.33 -4.11 6.05
N ILE A 245 8.55 -4.66 5.87
CA ILE A 245 8.71 -5.97 5.22
C ILE A 245 8.33 -7.06 6.21
N LEU A 246 7.22 -7.75 5.94
CA LEU A 246 6.69 -8.82 6.78
C LEU A 246 7.42 -10.14 6.51
N PRO A 247 7.43 -11.10 7.47
CA PRO A 247 8.04 -12.40 7.26
C PRO A 247 7.49 -13.13 6.04
N ASP A 248 6.17 -13.22 5.95
CA ASP A 248 5.43 -13.96 4.92
C ASP A 248 3.96 -13.49 4.83
N GLN A 249 3.22 -14.08 3.93
CA GLN A 249 1.78 -13.81 3.71
C GLN A 249 0.93 -14.15 4.95
N SER A 250 1.27 -15.18 5.71
CA SER A 250 0.53 -15.52 6.94
C SER A 250 0.62 -14.40 7.98
N SER A 251 1.80 -13.78 8.10
CA SER A 251 2.02 -12.62 8.96
C SER A 251 1.18 -11.41 8.52
N ALA A 252 1.03 -11.19 7.21
CA ALA A 252 0.15 -10.16 6.67
C ALA A 252 -1.33 -10.44 6.98
N SER A 253 -1.77 -11.69 6.79
CA SER A 253 -3.15 -12.10 7.02
C SER A 253 -3.61 -11.86 8.47
N LYS A 254 -2.69 -11.91 9.44
CA LYS A 254 -3.01 -11.63 10.85
C LYS A 254 -3.54 -10.21 11.06
N TYR A 255 -3.00 -9.20 10.36
CA TYR A 255 -3.51 -7.83 10.48
C TYR A 255 -4.96 -7.70 10.01
N PHE A 256 -5.32 -8.36 8.92
CA PHE A 256 -6.69 -8.39 8.42
C PHE A 256 -7.63 -9.10 9.39
N THR A 257 -7.24 -10.27 9.89
CA THR A 257 -8.08 -11.05 10.83
C THR A 257 -8.23 -10.36 12.18
N GLN A 258 -7.22 -9.66 12.67
CA GLN A 258 -7.28 -8.91 13.93
C GLN A 258 -8.34 -7.81 13.92
N VAL A 259 -8.61 -7.19 12.77
CA VAL A 259 -9.66 -6.19 12.62
C VAL A 259 -10.97 -6.79 12.09
N GLY A 260 -11.08 -8.12 12.04
CA GLY A 260 -12.31 -8.82 11.66
C GLY A 260 -12.62 -8.85 10.16
N MET A 261 -11.66 -8.55 9.30
CA MET A 261 -11.82 -8.70 7.85
C MET A 261 -11.80 -10.17 7.42
N THR A 262 -12.52 -10.47 6.36
CA THR A 262 -12.69 -11.79 5.75
C THR A 262 -12.27 -11.79 4.28
N ASP A 263 -12.40 -12.93 3.60
CA ASP A 263 -12.12 -13.10 2.17
C ASP A 263 -10.72 -12.62 1.79
N ILE A 264 -9.73 -12.91 2.69
CA ILE A 264 -8.35 -12.48 2.53
C ILE A 264 -7.73 -13.25 1.37
N THR A 265 -7.29 -12.51 0.35
CA THR A 265 -6.70 -13.10 -0.87
C THR A 265 -5.36 -12.44 -1.18
N GLU A 266 -4.36 -13.26 -1.48
CA GLU A 266 -3.08 -12.83 -2.03
C GLU A 266 -3.09 -12.93 -3.56
N TYR A 267 -2.63 -11.89 -4.23
CA TYR A 267 -2.35 -11.85 -5.64
C TYR A 267 -0.86 -11.57 -5.85
N VAL A 268 -0.11 -12.56 -6.29
CA VAL A 268 1.30 -12.42 -6.66
C VAL A 268 1.38 -11.57 -7.94
N VAL A 269 2.01 -10.42 -7.88
CA VAL A 269 2.02 -9.46 -8.99
C VAL A 269 2.58 -10.08 -10.28
N ALA A 270 3.63 -10.88 -10.18
CA ALA A 270 4.22 -11.56 -11.33
C ALA A 270 3.26 -12.55 -12.01
N ASP A 271 2.43 -13.24 -11.23
CA ASP A 271 1.47 -14.21 -11.78
C ASP A 271 0.31 -13.51 -12.47
N VAL A 272 -0.30 -12.52 -11.81
CA VAL A 272 -1.40 -11.73 -12.40
C VAL A 272 -0.94 -11.04 -13.68
N MET A 273 0.27 -10.47 -13.72
CA MET A 273 0.82 -9.88 -14.93
C MET A 273 0.93 -10.90 -16.08
N GLY A 274 1.32 -12.14 -15.76
CA GLY A 274 1.33 -13.23 -16.73
C GLY A 274 -0.09 -13.60 -17.24
N GLU A 275 -1.06 -13.67 -16.33
CA GLU A 275 -2.45 -13.97 -16.66
C GLU A 275 -3.08 -12.93 -17.61
N ILE A 276 -2.77 -11.65 -17.42
CA ILE A 276 -3.24 -10.56 -18.29
C ILE A 276 -2.37 -10.35 -19.54
N GLY A 277 -1.47 -11.30 -19.85
CA GLY A 277 -0.63 -11.25 -21.06
C GLY A 277 0.46 -10.19 -21.03
N GLN A 278 0.84 -9.70 -19.86
CA GLN A 278 1.87 -8.69 -19.69
C GLN A 278 3.21 -9.30 -19.27
N LYS A 279 4.29 -8.53 -19.46
CA LYS A 279 5.62 -8.91 -19.02
C LYS A 279 5.66 -9.12 -17.51
N LYS A 280 6.12 -10.27 -17.04
CA LYS A 280 6.24 -10.58 -15.62
C LYS A 280 7.39 -9.78 -14.99
N PRO A 281 7.15 -9.07 -13.88
CA PRO A 281 8.23 -8.51 -13.07
C PRO A 281 8.91 -9.62 -12.25
N VAL A 282 9.96 -9.24 -11.51
CA VAL A 282 10.48 -10.10 -10.44
C VAL A 282 9.40 -10.36 -9.38
N ASP A 283 9.35 -11.56 -8.83
CA ASP A 283 8.41 -11.90 -7.74
C ASP A 283 8.90 -11.30 -6.43
N LEU A 284 8.51 -10.08 -6.18
CA LEU A 284 8.88 -9.30 -5.00
C LEU A 284 7.67 -8.85 -4.20
N ILE A 285 6.53 -8.68 -4.86
CA ILE A 285 5.37 -7.96 -4.34
C ILE A 285 4.12 -8.83 -4.48
N SER A 286 3.30 -8.78 -3.45
CA SER A 286 1.92 -9.27 -3.51
C SER A 286 0.94 -8.12 -3.25
N ILE A 287 -0.20 -8.17 -3.92
CA ILE A 287 -1.37 -7.38 -3.59
C ILE A 287 -2.25 -8.24 -2.69
N MET A 288 -2.51 -7.74 -1.49
CA MET A 288 -3.44 -8.36 -0.56
C MET A 288 -4.78 -7.65 -0.64
N THR A 289 -5.86 -8.42 -0.65
CA THR A 289 -7.23 -7.90 -0.57
C THR A 289 -7.95 -8.56 0.59
N ALA A 290 -8.86 -7.83 1.22
CA ALA A 290 -9.77 -8.37 2.20
C ALA A 290 -11.09 -7.60 2.17
N ARG A 291 -12.13 -8.18 2.73
CA ARG A 291 -13.48 -7.64 2.76
C ARG A 291 -13.93 -7.38 4.19
N LYS A 292 -14.58 -6.24 4.44
CA LYS A 292 -15.33 -6.03 5.68
C LYS A 292 -16.59 -6.87 5.65
N PRO A 293 -16.90 -7.69 6.68
CA PRO A 293 -18.13 -8.49 6.73
C PRO A 293 -19.38 -7.64 6.54
N LEU A 294 -20.42 -8.21 5.94
CA LEU A 294 -21.72 -7.55 5.77
C LEU A 294 -22.43 -7.30 7.12
N THR A 295 -22.20 -8.18 8.07
CA THR A 295 -22.67 -8.04 9.44
C THR A 295 -21.48 -8.12 10.36
N LYS A 296 -21.36 -7.19 11.31
CA LYS A 296 -20.37 -7.32 12.36
C LYS A 296 -20.68 -8.62 13.10
N ALA A 297 -19.75 -9.59 13.07
CA ALA A 297 -19.90 -10.78 13.90
C ALA A 297 -20.20 -10.32 15.32
N ALA A 298 -21.36 -10.71 15.89
CA ALA A 298 -21.67 -10.40 17.27
C ALA A 298 -20.53 -10.95 18.11
N THR A 299 -19.86 -10.07 18.84
CA THR A 299 -18.84 -10.50 19.82
C THR A 299 -19.55 -11.50 20.72
N PRO A 300 -19.08 -12.76 20.84
CA PRO A 300 -19.70 -13.71 21.74
C PRO A 300 -19.75 -13.07 23.13
N PRO A 301 -20.88 -13.16 23.84
CA PRO A 301 -20.96 -12.62 25.18
C PRO A 301 -19.82 -13.21 26.02
N PRO A 302 -19.24 -12.42 26.95
CA PRO A 302 -18.23 -12.93 27.85
C PRO A 302 -18.79 -14.19 28.53
N ALA A 303 -17.98 -15.26 28.54
CA ALA A 303 -18.38 -16.51 29.19
C ALA A 303 -18.84 -16.19 30.62
N GLU A 304 -20.07 -16.60 30.96
CA GLU A 304 -20.56 -16.49 32.32
C GLU A 304 -19.55 -17.16 33.26
N PRO A 305 -19.18 -16.49 34.36
CA PRO A 305 -18.35 -17.13 35.36
C PRO A 305 -19.05 -18.44 35.85
N PRO A 306 -18.28 -19.52 36.07
CA PRO A 306 -18.88 -20.76 36.56
C PRO A 306 -19.68 -20.49 37.81
N ALA A 307 -20.93 -20.97 37.83
CA ALA A 307 -21.84 -20.84 39.00
C ALA A 307 -21.10 -21.40 40.22
N ASP A 308 -20.95 -20.58 41.24
CA ASP A 308 -20.34 -20.96 42.52
C ASP A 308 -20.97 -22.25 43.02
N ALA A 309 -20.10 -23.23 43.25
CA ALA A 309 -20.49 -24.45 43.94
C ALA A 309 -21.04 -24.08 45.30
N ALA A 310 -22.30 -24.45 45.55
CA ALA A 310 -22.95 -24.28 46.84
C ALA A 310 -22.11 -24.90 47.97
N PRO A 311 -22.01 -24.26 49.14
CA PRO A 311 -21.26 -24.80 50.25
C PRO A 311 -21.95 -26.09 50.74
N ALA A 312 -21.16 -27.15 50.87
CA ALA A 312 -21.62 -28.42 51.45
C ALA A 312 -22.07 -28.19 52.89
N ASP A 313 -23.36 -28.49 53.16
CA ASP A 313 -23.93 -28.51 54.49
C ASP A 313 -23.13 -29.45 55.41
N SER A 314 -22.52 -28.87 56.40
CA SER A 314 -22.07 -29.61 57.59
C SER A 314 -23.24 -29.81 58.54
N GLN A 315 -23.76 -31.02 58.62
CA GLN A 315 -24.62 -31.43 59.70
C GLN A 315 -23.82 -32.16 60.79
N PRO A 316 -24.35 -32.12 62.05
CA PRO A 316 -23.61 -32.19 63.30
C PRO A 316 -23.09 -33.59 63.67
#